data_2a39bdaa05f1afec6e76951ec0b683cd
#
_entry.id   2a39bdaa05f1afec6e76951ec0b683cd
#
_cell.length_a   1.000
_cell.length_b   1.000
_cell.length_c   1.000
_cell.angle_alpha   90.00
_cell.angle_beta   90.00
_cell.angle_gamma   90.00
#
_symmetry.space_group_name_H-M   'P 1'
#
loop_
_entity.id
_entity.type
_entity.pdbx_description
1 polymer ?
#
loop_
_entity_poly.entity_id
_entity_poly.type
_entity_poly.pdbx_seq_one_letter_code
_entity_poly.pdbx_strand_id
1 'polypeptide(L)'
;MLSVRDLVRQIPAEWQENVKHRSHITYARFLDTIRDPARDSRIGSWFWAVQEIPDILERWGSSLPPERVHLVTLPPPGADRGELWRRFSRTFGLDDLPLDLTAERENPSLGVPETSLLRTINERVTSIIAPPDYRPLVRETLAHQTLSRSVSSARLGLAPEDHAWARGLSERWIGVLAERGYDVVGSLDDLLGPEAGTFADPDSATADQLLPPALDAISALLVEGARLRAVEERLHDELREVREELDRARATTVYRARRKVVTTLEGSPAGRGSLDAYRRLRGRKG
;
A
#
# COMPACT_ATOMS: atom_id res chain seq x y z
N MET A 1 2.52 21.47 7.17
CA MET A 1 3.74 20.65 7.37
C MET A 1 3.96 19.79 6.14
N LEU A 2 5.20 19.64 5.72
CA LEU A 2 5.65 18.71 4.69
C LEU A 2 6.78 17.86 5.28
N SER A 3 6.60 16.53 5.27
CA SER A 3 7.67 15.59 5.61
C SER A 3 8.48 15.26 4.36
N VAL A 4 9.80 15.41 4.43
CA VAL A 4 10.69 15.31 3.26
C VAL A 4 11.81 14.32 3.51
N ARG A 5 12.16 13.57 2.45
CA ARG A 5 13.22 12.57 2.46
C ARG A 5 14.21 12.85 1.33
N ASP A 6 15.47 12.49 1.54
CA ASP A 6 16.49 12.56 0.48
C ASP A 6 16.14 11.69 -0.72
N LEU A 7 16.52 12.15 -1.90
CA LEU A 7 16.26 11.45 -3.16
C LEU A 7 17.05 10.15 -3.29
N VAL A 8 18.22 10.04 -2.66
CA VAL A 8 19.09 8.85 -2.73
C VAL A 8 18.35 7.62 -2.19
N ARG A 9 17.58 7.79 -1.10
CA ARG A 9 16.74 6.74 -0.51
C ARG A 9 15.33 6.71 -1.12
N GLN A 10 14.82 7.84 -1.58
CA GLN A 10 13.44 7.96 -2.06
C GLN A 10 13.25 7.30 -3.43
N ILE A 11 14.18 7.51 -4.36
CA ILE A 11 14.08 6.97 -5.72
C ILE A 11 13.97 5.44 -5.74
N PRO A 12 14.86 4.67 -5.07
CA PRO A 12 14.72 3.21 -5.00
C PRO A 12 13.43 2.77 -4.30
N ALA A 13 13.02 3.47 -3.24
CA ALA A 13 11.79 3.17 -2.53
C ALA A 13 10.56 3.37 -3.40
N GLU A 14 10.51 4.44 -4.20
CA GLU A 14 9.42 4.74 -5.11
C GLU A 14 9.29 3.68 -6.21
N TRP A 15 10.42 3.25 -6.81
CA TRP A 15 10.37 2.14 -7.75
C TRP A 15 9.85 0.86 -7.11
N GLN A 16 10.31 0.54 -5.90
CA GLN A 16 9.82 -0.63 -5.16
C GLN A 16 8.31 -0.56 -4.88
N GLU A 17 7.80 0.61 -4.49
CA GLU A 17 6.36 0.81 -4.31
C GLU A 17 5.60 0.65 -5.63
N ASN A 18 6.12 1.17 -6.74
CA ASN A 18 5.52 0.93 -8.05
C ASN A 18 5.44 -0.57 -8.36
N VAL A 19 6.49 -1.35 -8.06
CA VAL A 19 6.50 -2.81 -8.22
C VAL A 19 5.46 -3.47 -7.31
N LYS A 20 5.38 -3.09 -6.04
CA LYS A 20 4.33 -3.58 -5.12
C LYS A 20 2.92 -3.23 -5.60
N HIS A 21 2.78 -2.16 -6.37
CA HIS A 21 1.55 -1.70 -7.00
C HIS A 21 1.34 -2.22 -8.43
N ARG A 22 1.88 -3.41 -8.74
CA ARG A 22 1.65 -4.13 -9.99
C ARG A 22 2.47 -3.64 -11.19
N SER A 23 3.38 -2.69 -11.02
CA SER A 23 4.29 -2.31 -12.09
C SER A 23 5.29 -3.43 -12.38
N HIS A 24 5.63 -3.60 -13.65
CA HIS A 24 6.70 -4.49 -14.11
C HIS A 24 7.83 -3.72 -14.83
N ILE A 25 7.84 -2.39 -14.69
CA ILE A 25 8.90 -1.55 -15.25
C ILE A 25 10.25 -1.96 -14.65
N THR A 26 11.29 -2.08 -15.48
CA THR A 26 12.66 -2.31 -15.04
C THR A 26 13.19 -1.10 -14.26
N TYR A 27 14.20 -1.30 -13.42
CA TYR A 27 14.77 -0.22 -12.65
C TYR A 27 15.45 0.82 -13.53
N ALA A 28 16.25 0.36 -14.49
CA ALA A 28 16.88 1.23 -15.48
C ALA A 28 15.83 2.08 -16.22
N ARG A 29 14.74 1.47 -16.70
CA ARG A 29 13.69 2.21 -17.42
C ARG A 29 12.96 3.21 -16.53
N PHE A 30 12.76 2.88 -15.25
CA PHE A 30 12.19 3.82 -14.27
C PHE A 30 13.11 5.03 -14.08
N LEU A 31 14.42 4.80 -13.89
CA LEU A 31 15.43 5.86 -13.75
C LEU A 31 15.48 6.75 -14.99
N ASP A 32 15.55 6.17 -16.19
CA ASP A 32 15.48 6.92 -17.45
C ASP A 32 14.23 7.81 -17.51
N THR A 33 13.08 7.25 -17.10
CA THR A 33 11.79 7.94 -17.14
C THR A 33 11.74 9.14 -16.20
N ILE A 34 12.28 9.02 -14.99
CA ILE A 34 12.29 10.15 -14.04
C ILE A 34 13.40 11.17 -14.33
N ARG A 35 14.44 10.77 -15.07
CA ARG A 35 15.52 11.68 -15.52
C ARG A 35 15.16 12.44 -16.79
N ASP A 36 14.14 12.02 -17.51
CA ASP A 36 13.68 12.71 -18.72
C ASP A 36 13.18 14.13 -18.36
N PRO A 37 13.83 15.19 -18.89
CA PRO A 37 13.44 16.56 -18.60
C PRO A 37 12.05 16.94 -19.12
N ALA A 38 11.51 16.21 -20.11
CA ALA A 38 10.17 16.46 -20.64
C ALA A 38 9.08 16.12 -19.60
N ARG A 39 9.32 15.12 -18.73
CA ARG A 39 8.43 14.69 -17.65
C ARG A 39 6.97 14.40 -18.09
N ASP A 40 6.76 14.10 -19.36
CA ASP A 40 5.46 13.93 -19.99
C ASP A 40 4.88 12.52 -19.81
N SER A 41 5.72 11.55 -19.43
CA SER A 41 5.27 10.20 -19.12
C SER A 41 4.45 10.18 -17.82
N ARG A 42 3.50 9.24 -17.71
CA ARG A 42 2.69 9.07 -16.50
C ARG A 42 3.56 8.86 -15.25
N ILE A 43 4.63 8.09 -15.35
CA ILE A 43 5.52 7.81 -14.20
C ILE A 43 6.35 9.06 -13.86
N GLY A 44 6.96 9.70 -14.86
CA GLY A 44 7.79 10.89 -14.64
C GLY A 44 6.98 12.06 -14.09
N SER A 45 5.83 12.37 -14.71
CA SER A 45 4.96 13.45 -14.25
C SER A 45 4.44 13.22 -12.82
N TRP A 46 4.02 11.98 -12.50
CA TRP A 46 3.59 11.65 -11.14
C TRP A 46 4.74 11.74 -10.13
N PHE A 47 5.91 11.17 -10.46
CA PHE A 47 7.07 11.20 -9.59
C PHE A 47 7.42 12.63 -9.18
N TRP A 48 7.58 13.52 -10.16
CA TRP A 48 7.95 14.91 -9.89
C TRP A 48 6.84 15.70 -9.20
N ALA A 49 5.60 15.43 -9.52
CA ALA A 49 4.46 16.08 -8.84
C ALA A 49 4.44 15.85 -7.31
N VAL A 50 5.03 14.75 -6.84
CA VAL A 50 5.02 14.37 -5.42
C VAL A 50 6.40 14.36 -4.76
N GLN A 51 7.50 14.50 -5.54
CA GLN A 51 8.86 14.45 -5.00
C GLN A 51 9.61 15.78 -5.13
N GLU A 52 9.23 16.67 -6.04
CA GLU A 52 9.93 17.95 -6.23
C GLU A 52 9.58 18.94 -5.11
N ILE A 53 10.37 18.91 -4.04
CA ILE A 53 10.11 19.66 -2.80
C ILE A 53 9.88 21.15 -3.04
N PRO A 54 10.72 21.89 -3.80
CA PRO A 54 10.49 23.30 -4.05
C PRO A 54 9.17 23.60 -4.76
N ASP A 55 8.80 22.78 -5.74
CA ASP A 55 7.55 22.94 -6.49
C ASP A 55 6.32 22.62 -5.61
N ILE A 56 6.40 21.58 -4.77
CA ILE A 56 5.34 21.25 -3.82
C ILE A 56 5.09 22.43 -2.86
N LEU A 57 6.17 23.02 -2.34
CA LEU A 57 6.08 24.15 -1.43
C LEU A 57 5.55 25.41 -2.12
N GLU A 58 5.93 25.65 -3.36
CA GLU A 58 5.36 26.76 -4.14
C GLU A 58 3.85 26.57 -4.36
N ARG A 59 3.42 25.36 -4.74
CA ARG A 59 2.00 25.07 -4.97
C ARG A 59 1.12 25.14 -3.73
N TRP A 60 1.63 24.68 -2.59
CA TRP A 60 0.83 24.53 -1.37
C TRP A 60 1.16 25.52 -0.27
N GLY A 61 2.34 26.14 -0.30
CA GLY A 61 2.86 27.01 0.74
C GLY A 61 2.95 28.49 0.37
N SER A 62 2.86 28.85 -0.93
CA SER A 62 3.09 30.21 -1.40
C SER A 62 2.19 31.29 -0.79
N SER A 63 1.00 30.92 -0.34
CA SER A 63 0.06 31.85 0.33
C SER A 63 0.26 31.95 1.85
N LEU A 64 1.19 31.19 2.42
CA LEU A 64 1.47 31.18 3.85
C LEU A 64 2.72 31.98 4.18
N PRO A 65 2.79 32.63 5.34
CA PRO A 65 4.03 33.17 5.85
C PRO A 65 5.06 32.02 6.00
N PRO A 66 6.34 32.22 5.59
CA PRO A 66 7.34 31.16 5.57
C PRO A 66 7.50 30.41 6.91
N GLU A 67 7.43 31.12 8.02
CA GLU A 67 7.53 30.58 9.38
C GLU A 67 6.36 29.64 9.76
N ARG A 68 5.28 29.64 9.00
CA ARG A 68 4.14 28.72 9.14
C ARG A 68 4.24 27.50 8.22
N VAL A 69 5.29 27.42 7.43
CA VAL A 69 5.59 26.26 6.57
C VAL A 69 6.64 25.41 7.27
N HIS A 70 6.22 24.29 7.82
CA HIS A 70 7.10 23.38 8.56
C HIS A 70 7.63 22.28 7.64
N LEU A 71 8.94 22.19 7.52
CA LEU A 71 9.67 21.13 6.83
C LEU A 71 10.23 20.15 7.83
N VAL A 72 9.68 18.93 7.87
CA VAL A 72 10.18 17.87 8.75
C VAL A 72 11.06 16.93 7.91
N THR A 73 12.36 16.99 8.08
CA THR A 73 13.29 16.11 7.36
C THR A 73 13.32 14.72 7.99
N LEU A 74 13.36 13.68 7.17
CA LEU A 74 13.58 12.31 7.66
C LEU A 74 15.03 12.17 8.16
N PRO A 75 15.22 11.61 9.37
CA PRO A 75 16.55 11.40 9.92
C PRO A 75 17.44 10.54 9.00
N PRO A 76 18.76 10.74 9.04
CA PRO A 76 19.70 9.89 8.29
C PRO A 76 19.69 8.45 8.81
N PRO A 77 20.16 7.48 8.00
CA PRO A 77 20.33 6.11 8.46
C PRO A 77 21.19 6.04 9.74
N GLY A 78 20.77 5.20 10.69
CA GLY A 78 21.48 5.06 11.98
C GLY A 78 21.09 6.07 13.05
N ALA A 79 20.24 7.05 12.75
CA ALA A 79 19.64 7.90 13.77
C ALA A 79 18.77 7.09 14.75
N ASP A 80 18.54 7.66 15.92
CA ASP A 80 17.63 7.09 16.93
C ASP A 80 16.24 6.82 16.32
N ARG A 81 15.64 5.65 16.63
CA ARG A 81 14.33 5.26 16.10
C ARG A 81 13.23 6.26 16.42
N GLY A 82 13.29 6.91 17.58
CA GLY A 82 12.33 7.92 18.01
C GLY A 82 12.52 9.31 17.37
N GLU A 83 13.63 9.54 16.63
CA GLU A 83 13.96 10.87 16.12
C GLU A 83 12.91 11.45 15.18
N LEU A 84 12.40 10.65 14.24
CA LEU A 84 11.34 11.09 13.33
C LEU A 84 10.07 11.46 14.09
N TRP A 85 9.72 10.67 15.11
CA TRP A 85 8.58 10.96 15.96
C TRP A 85 8.80 12.26 16.76
N ARG A 86 9.98 12.47 17.35
CA ARG A 86 10.30 13.71 18.06
C ARG A 86 10.17 14.95 17.15
N ARG A 87 10.68 14.87 15.92
CA ARG A 87 10.52 15.95 14.93
C ARG A 87 9.05 16.22 14.60
N PHE A 88 8.28 15.15 14.40
CA PHE A 88 6.85 15.24 14.13
C PHE A 88 6.08 15.84 15.32
N SER A 89 6.29 15.31 16.53
CA SER A 89 5.63 15.78 17.76
C SER A 89 5.87 17.25 18.00
N ARG A 90 7.11 17.69 17.87
CA ARG A 90 7.50 19.10 18.00
C ARG A 90 6.71 20.00 17.05
N THR A 91 6.55 19.57 15.80
CA THR A 91 5.81 20.36 14.79
C THR A 91 4.35 20.59 15.18
N PHE A 92 3.74 19.63 15.88
CA PHE A 92 2.34 19.68 16.29
C PHE A 92 2.12 20.00 17.77
N GLY A 93 3.19 20.27 18.55
CA GLY A 93 3.09 20.51 20.00
C GLY A 93 2.55 19.29 20.75
N LEU A 94 2.97 18.08 20.36
CA LEU A 94 2.53 16.81 20.97
C LEU A 94 3.56 16.24 21.97
N ASP A 95 4.66 16.95 22.21
CA ASP A 95 5.80 16.42 22.99
C ASP A 95 5.42 16.06 24.44
N ASP A 96 4.47 16.79 25.03
CA ASP A 96 4.05 16.62 26.42
C ASP A 96 2.86 15.65 26.57
N LEU A 97 2.36 15.06 25.47
CA LEU A 97 1.23 14.15 25.54
C LEU A 97 1.69 12.72 25.85
N PRO A 98 1.01 12.01 26.78
CA PRO A 98 1.32 10.64 27.14
C PRO A 98 0.77 9.68 26.05
N LEU A 99 1.45 9.64 24.90
CA LEU A 99 1.06 8.78 23.78
C LEU A 99 1.71 7.41 23.90
N ASP A 100 0.93 6.36 23.63
CA ASP A 100 1.45 5.00 23.53
C ASP A 100 2.09 4.78 22.17
N LEU A 101 3.42 4.68 22.14
CA LEU A 101 4.22 4.47 20.93
C LEU A 101 4.59 3.00 20.73
N THR A 102 4.04 2.08 21.53
CA THR A 102 4.39 0.64 21.45
C THR A 102 3.83 -0.07 20.21
N ALA A 103 2.84 0.52 19.55
CA ALA A 103 2.24 -0.04 18.33
C ALA A 103 3.08 0.27 17.07
N GLU A 104 4.37 -0.07 17.10
CA GLU A 104 5.24 0.09 15.93
C GLU A 104 4.82 -0.87 14.81
N ARG A 105 4.31 -0.34 13.72
CA ARG A 105 4.20 -1.06 12.45
C ARG A 105 5.50 -0.90 11.67
N GLU A 106 6.32 -1.91 11.71
CA GLU A 106 7.45 -1.99 10.79
C GLU A 106 6.94 -2.15 9.35
N ASN A 107 7.43 -1.30 8.44
CA ASN A 107 7.21 -1.45 7.01
C ASN A 107 8.56 -1.81 6.36
N PRO A 108 8.98 -3.07 6.46
CA PRO A 108 10.27 -3.49 5.96
C PRO A 108 10.32 -3.38 4.43
N SER A 109 11.44 -2.83 3.93
CA SER A 109 11.72 -2.78 2.51
C SER A 109 12.10 -4.15 1.98
N LEU A 110 11.72 -4.48 0.76
CA LEU A 110 12.21 -5.65 0.04
C LEU A 110 13.69 -5.47 -0.31
N GLY A 111 14.42 -6.56 -0.41
CA GLY A 111 15.75 -6.57 -1.01
C GLY A 111 15.71 -6.56 -2.54
N VAL A 112 16.90 -6.57 -3.15
CA VAL A 112 17.06 -6.63 -4.60
C VAL A 112 16.44 -7.90 -5.19
N PRO A 113 16.75 -9.12 -4.72
CA PRO A 113 16.16 -10.34 -5.27
C PRO A 113 14.64 -10.41 -5.12
N GLU A 114 14.13 -9.99 -3.96
CA GLU A 114 12.70 -10.03 -3.65
C GLU A 114 11.92 -9.06 -4.55
N THR A 115 12.45 -7.84 -4.79
CA THR A 115 11.83 -6.88 -5.67
C THR A 115 11.87 -7.33 -7.13
N SER A 116 12.99 -7.90 -7.56
CA SER A 116 13.17 -8.45 -8.91
C SER A 116 12.25 -9.62 -9.18
N LEU A 117 12.10 -10.52 -8.19
CA LEU A 117 11.13 -11.62 -8.26
C LEU A 117 9.70 -11.09 -8.37
N LEU A 118 9.31 -10.14 -7.51
CA LEU A 118 7.98 -9.56 -7.53
C LEU A 118 7.68 -8.88 -8.87
N ARG A 119 8.65 -8.13 -9.44
CA ARG A 119 8.54 -7.54 -10.77
C ARG A 119 8.29 -8.61 -11.85
N THR A 120 9.05 -9.70 -11.81
CA THR A 120 8.91 -10.82 -12.75
C THR A 120 7.56 -11.53 -12.60
N ILE A 121 7.05 -11.67 -11.39
CA ILE A 121 5.69 -12.17 -11.12
C ILE A 121 4.67 -11.22 -11.75
N ASN A 122 4.80 -9.90 -11.53
CA ASN A 122 3.89 -8.91 -12.10
C ASN A 122 3.79 -9.00 -13.62
N GLU A 123 4.91 -9.17 -14.29
CA GLU A 123 4.97 -9.33 -15.74
C GLU A 123 4.09 -10.50 -16.25
N ARG A 124 4.02 -11.58 -15.46
CA ARG A 124 3.24 -12.77 -15.79
C ARG A 124 1.78 -12.70 -15.37
N VAL A 125 1.49 -12.11 -14.21
CA VAL A 125 0.15 -12.18 -13.62
C VAL A 125 -0.74 -10.97 -13.94
N THR A 126 -0.19 -9.88 -14.48
CA THR A 126 -0.94 -8.65 -14.75
C THR A 126 -2.13 -8.87 -15.69
N SER A 127 -2.04 -9.79 -16.64
CA SER A 127 -3.15 -10.15 -17.53
C SER A 127 -4.08 -11.24 -16.97
N ILE A 128 -3.71 -11.92 -15.88
CA ILE A 128 -4.39 -13.10 -15.34
C ILE A 128 -5.19 -12.74 -14.09
N ILE A 129 -4.59 -11.99 -13.17
CA ILE A 129 -5.21 -11.65 -11.88
C ILE A 129 -5.93 -10.31 -12.01
N ALA A 130 -7.21 -10.27 -11.65
CA ALA A 130 -7.99 -9.03 -11.64
C ALA A 130 -7.44 -8.03 -10.61
N PRO A 131 -7.55 -6.69 -10.85
CA PRO A 131 -7.02 -5.68 -9.92
C PRO A 131 -7.49 -5.81 -8.45
N PRO A 132 -8.75 -6.16 -8.15
CA PRO A 132 -9.18 -6.35 -6.77
C PRO A 132 -8.47 -7.51 -6.05
N ASP A 133 -8.13 -8.59 -6.80
CA ASP A 133 -7.50 -9.79 -6.24
C ASP A 133 -5.98 -9.64 -6.09
N TYR A 134 -5.37 -8.73 -6.86
CA TYR A 134 -3.94 -8.47 -6.80
C TYR A 134 -3.49 -8.00 -5.41
N ARG A 135 -4.26 -7.09 -4.80
CA ARG A 135 -3.90 -6.53 -3.49
C ARG A 135 -3.78 -7.61 -2.41
N PRO A 136 -4.80 -8.43 -2.11
CA PRO A 136 -4.70 -9.43 -1.07
C PRO A 136 -3.67 -10.52 -1.37
N LEU A 137 -3.57 -10.99 -2.62
CA LEU A 137 -2.72 -12.13 -2.97
C LEU A 137 -1.25 -11.73 -3.17
N VAL A 138 -1.00 -10.67 -3.92
CA VAL A 138 0.37 -10.31 -4.30
C VAL A 138 0.96 -9.27 -3.36
N ARG A 139 0.25 -8.14 -3.14
CA ARG A 139 0.80 -7.08 -2.31
C ARG A 139 0.86 -7.46 -0.83
N GLU A 140 -0.26 -7.96 -0.26
CA GLU A 140 -0.30 -8.28 1.17
C GLU A 140 0.41 -9.61 1.47
N THR A 141 0.02 -10.71 0.81
CA THR A 141 0.57 -12.03 1.11
C THR A 141 2.02 -12.17 0.64
N LEU A 142 2.32 -11.89 -0.63
CA LEU A 142 3.68 -12.08 -1.12
C LEU A 142 4.61 -10.95 -0.70
N ALA A 143 4.30 -9.68 -1.00
CA ALA A 143 5.25 -8.61 -0.77
C ALA A 143 5.40 -8.29 0.73
N HIS A 144 4.28 -8.02 1.45
CA HIS A 144 4.37 -7.56 2.84
C HIS A 144 4.53 -8.67 3.87
N GLN A 145 3.92 -9.85 3.70
CA GLN A 145 3.96 -10.90 4.72
C GLN A 145 5.07 -11.94 4.48
N THR A 146 5.57 -12.05 3.26
CA THR A 146 6.56 -13.06 2.88
C THR A 146 7.90 -12.43 2.51
N LEU A 147 7.98 -11.78 1.37
CA LEU A 147 9.24 -11.30 0.79
C LEU A 147 9.92 -10.22 1.63
N SER A 148 9.16 -9.40 2.36
CA SER A 148 9.72 -8.36 3.23
C SER A 148 10.43 -8.89 4.47
N ARG A 149 10.30 -10.18 4.78
CA ARG A 149 10.94 -10.81 5.95
C ARG A 149 12.40 -11.22 5.70
N SER A 150 12.87 -11.17 4.46
CA SER A 150 14.26 -11.46 4.14
C SER A 150 15.17 -10.36 4.67
N VAL A 151 16.05 -10.68 5.61
CA VAL A 151 16.95 -9.72 6.28
C VAL A 151 18.36 -9.73 5.72
N SER A 152 18.70 -10.71 4.89
CA SER A 152 20.07 -10.94 4.40
C SER A 152 20.29 -10.43 2.96
N SER A 153 19.25 -10.00 2.27
CA SER A 153 19.32 -9.57 0.89
C SER A 153 19.93 -8.17 0.74
N ALA A 154 20.67 -7.97 -0.36
CA ALA A 154 21.17 -6.65 -0.74
C ALA A 154 20.03 -5.64 -0.83
N ARG A 155 20.23 -4.46 -0.24
CA ARG A 155 19.23 -3.38 -0.29
C ARG A 155 19.24 -2.71 -1.65
N LEU A 156 18.08 -2.21 -2.07
CA LEU A 156 17.98 -1.35 -3.25
C LEU A 156 18.74 -0.04 -3.01
N GLY A 157 19.47 0.37 -4.01
CA GLY A 157 20.24 1.61 -4.01
C GLY A 157 20.33 2.20 -5.41
N LEU A 158 21.14 3.21 -5.57
CA LEU A 158 21.44 3.87 -6.86
C LEU A 158 22.83 3.49 -7.32
N ALA A 159 23.01 3.32 -8.64
CA ALA A 159 24.33 3.26 -9.25
C ALA A 159 25.09 4.58 -9.00
N PRO A 160 26.43 4.58 -9.02
CA PRO A 160 27.21 5.78 -8.66
C PRO A 160 26.81 7.04 -9.44
N GLU A 161 26.50 6.91 -10.72
CA GLU A 161 26.06 8.04 -11.56
C GLU A 161 24.68 8.57 -11.19
N ASP A 162 23.72 7.68 -10.88
CA ASP A 162 22.37 8.04 -10.45
C ASP A 162 22.38 8.62 -9.04
N HIS A 163 23.26 8.11 -8.18
CA HIS A 163 23.48 8.66 -6.85
C HIS A 163 24.01 10.10 -6.94
N ALA A 164 25.02 10.35 -7.77
CA ALA A 164 25.59 11.68 -7.98
C ALA A 164 24.53 12.65 -8.54
N TRP A 165 23.72 12.19 -9.48
CA TRP A 165 22.60 12.98 -10.04
C TRP A 165 21.57 13.34 -8.97
N ALA A 166 21.11 12.35 -8.18
CA ALA A 166 20.12 12.56 -7.11
C ALA A 166 20.64 13.51 -6.03
N ARG A 167 21.90 13.35 -5.62
CA ARG A 167 22.57 14.21 -4.64
C ARG A 167 22.71 15.64 -5.15
N GLY A 168 23.18 15.83 -6.39
CA GLY A 168 23.28 17.15 -7.00
C GLY A 168 21.94 17.86 -7.16
N LEU A 169 20.83 17.11 -7.33
CA LEU A 169 19.49 17.67 -7.29
C LEU A 169 19.10 18.11 -5.87
N SER A 170 19.40 17.29 -4.87
CA SER A 170 19.17 17.64 -3.46
C SER A 170 19.98 18.89 -3.04
N GLU A 171 21.21 19.01 -3.47
CA GLU A 171 22.06 20.20 -3.21
C GLU A 171 21.42 21.48 -3.77
N ARG A 172 20.88 21.43 -4.98
CA ARG A 172 20.13 22.57 -5.55
C ARG A 172 18.89 22.91 -4.76
N TRP A 173 18.13 21.89 -4.32
CA TRP A 173 16.96 22.12 -3.50
C TRP A 173 17.30 22.73 -2.12
N ILE A 174 18.35 22.25 -1.47
CA ILE A 174 18.85 22.81 -0.21
C ILE A 174 19.15 24.30 -0.38
N GLY A 175 19.85 24.71 -1.45
CA GLY A 175 20.08 26.11 -1.75
C GLY A 175 18.81 26.95 -1.83
N VAL A 176 17.81 26.46 -2.60
CA VAL A 176 16.51 27.14 -2.73
C VAL A 176 15.76 27.20 -1.41
N LEU A 177 15.75 26.11 -0.63
CA LEU A 177 15.01 26.02 0.61
C LEU A 177 15.61 26.89 1.73
N ALA A 178 16.95 26.99 1.76
CA ALA A 178 17.66 27.81 2.74
C ALA A 178 17.32 29.30 2.62
N GLU A 179 16.99 29.78 1.41
CA GLU A 179 16.64 31.18 1.16
C GLU A 179 15.19 31.54 1.52
N ARG A 180 14.32 30.53 1.71
CA ARG A 180 12.87 30.74 1.86
C ARG A 180 12.41 31.04 3.28
N GLY A 181 13.24 30.84 4.32
CA GLY A 181 12.91 31.12 5.70
C GLY A 181 11.84 30.21 6.31
N TYR A 182 11.69 28.98 5.78
CA TYR A 182 10.79 27.98 6.33
C TYR A 182 11.23 27.48 7.72
N ASP A 183 10.29 27.02 8.54
CA ASP A 183 10.60 26.35 9.78
C ASP A 183 11.07 24.91 9.49
N VAL A 184 12.39 24.69 9.58
CA VAL A 184 13.01 23.38 9.33
C VAL A 184 13.16 22.61 10.62
N VAL A 185 12.43 21.52 10.77
CA VAL A 185 12.53 20.60 11.90
C VAL A 185 13.40 19.40 11.49
N GLY A 186 14.64 19.43 11.94
CA GLY A 186 15.75 18.58 11.52
C GLY A 186 16.86 19.41 10.88
N SER A 187 17.46 18.93 9.80
CA SER A 187 18.47 19.65 9.02
C SER A 187 18.19 19.51 7.52
N LEU A 188 18.40 20.59 6.77
CA LEU A 188 18.37 20.50 5.29
C LEU A 188 19.46 19.56 4.77
N ASP A 189 20.57 19.37 5.48
CA ASP A 189 21.62 18.41 5.13
C ASP A 189 21.14 16.96 5.14
N ASP A 190 20.06 16.65 5.88
CA ASP A 190 19.42 15.32 5.82
C ASP A 190 18.94 14.97 4.40
N LEU A 191 18.72 15.98 3.55
CA LEU A 191 18.33 15.79 2.14
C LEU A 191 19.46 15.36 1.22
N LEU A 192 20.71 15.43 1.67
CA LEU A 192 21.86 14.91 0.91
C LEU A 192 21.84 13.38 0.85
N GLY A 193 21.23 12.76 1.86
CA GLY A 193 21.17 11.30 1.98
C GLY A 193 22.53 10.67 2.36
N PRO A 194 22.60 9.35 2.43
CA PRO A 194 23.84 8.63 2.70
C PRO A 194 24.80 8.71 1.51
N GLU A 195 26.08 8.48 1.78
CA GLU A 195 27.10 8.30 0.75
C GLU A 195 26.81 7.05 -0.11
N ALA A 196 27.37 7.02 -1.34
CA ALA A 196 27.19 5.90 -2.24
C ALA A 196 27.75 4.60 -1.63
N GLY A 197 26.89 3.61 -1.53
CA GLY A 197 27.24 2.27 -1.08
C GLY A 197 27.47 1.31 -2.26
N THR A 198 27.57 0.01 -1.92
CA THR A 198 27.61 -1.03 -2.95
C THR A 198 26.27 -1.10 -3.68
N PHE A 199 26.33 -0.98 -5.00
CA PHE A 199 25.14 -1.12 -5.85
C PHE A 199 24.98 -2.57 -6.32
N ALA A 200 23.79 -3.11 -6.16
CA ALA A 200 23.37 -4.38 -6.75
C ALA A 200 22.21 -4.07 -7.71
N ASP A 201 22.46 -4.34 -9.00
CA ASP A 201 21.49 -4.05 -10.06
C ASP A 201 20.28 -4.99 -9.97
N PRO A 202 19.06 -4.48 -9.69
CA PRO A 202 17.87 -5.32 -9.60
C PRO A 202 17.41 -5.89 -10.95
N ASP A 203 17.85 -5.32 -12.07
CA ASP A 203 17.50 -5.80 -13.41
C ASP A 203 18.40 -6.97 -13.84
N SER A 204 19.51 -7.20 -13.14
CA SER A 204 20.51 -8.26 -13.42
C SER A 204 20.48 -9.39 -12.38
N ALA A 205 19.42 -9.51 -11.58
CA ALA A 205 19.31 -10.57 -10.59
C ALA A 205 19.34 -11.96 -11.24
N THR A 206 20.25 -12.83 -10.75
CA THR A 206 20.44 -14.17 -11.31
C THR A 206 19.42 -15.17 -10.80
N ALA A 207 19.25 -16.31 -11.51
CA ALA A 207 18.33 -17.37 -11.08
C ALA A 207 18.66 -17.88 -9.66
N ASP A 208 19.93 -17.99 -9.30
CA ASP A 208 20.36 -18.42 -7.97
C ASP A 208 19.95 -17.43 -6.88
N GLN A 209 19.96 -16.16 -7.18
CA GLN A 209 19.50 -15.12 -6.26
C GLN A 209 17.96 -15.08 -6.13
N LEU A 210 17.25 -15.43 -7.19
CA LEU A 210 15.78 -15.44 -7.21
C LEU A 210 15.19 -16.72 -6.62
N LEU A 211 15.94 -17.83 -6.59
CA LEU A 211 15.41 -19.12 -6.15
C LEU A 211 14.97 -19.13 -4.67
N PRO A 212 15.77 -18.65 -3.69
CA PRO A 212 15.32 -18.62 -2.30
C PRO A 212 14.02 -17.87 -2.08
N PRO A 213 13.88 -16.58 -2.49
CA PRO A 213 12.63 -15.86 -2.30
C PRO A 213 11.47 -16.46 -3.12
N ALA A 214 11.74 -17.16 -4.24
CA ALA A 214 10.70 -17.87 -5.00
C ALA A 214 10.17 -19.09 -4.21
N LEU A 215 11.03 -19.83 -3.52
CA LEU A 215 10.60 -20.93 -2.66
C LEU A 215 9.79 -20.43 -1.46
N ASP A 216 10.20 -19.32 -0.85
CA ASP A 216 9.43 -18.67 0.22
C ASP A 216 8.04 -18.24 -0.27
N ALA A 217 7.97 -17.62 -1.46
CA ALA A 217 6.73 -17.22 -2.08
C ALA A 217 5.80 -18.40 -2.38
N ILE A 218 6.34 -19.50 -2.94
CA ILE A 218 5.57 -20.72 -3.22
C ILE A 218 5.07 -21.34 -1.90
N SER A 219 5.92 -21.43 -0.88
CA SER A 219 5.55 -21.97 0.43
C SER A 219 4.40 -21.17 1.06
N ALA A 220 4.48 -19.84 1.02
CA ALA A 220 3.43 -18.98 1.54
C ALA A 220 2.12 -19.15 0.78
N LEU A 221 2.17 -19.26 -0.56
CA LEU A 221 0.97 -19.49 -1.36
C LEU A 221 0.33 -20.86 -1.12
N LEU A 222 1.13 -21.91 -0.86
CA LEU A 222 0.62 -23.23 -0.50
C LEU A 222 -0.10 -23.20 0.85
N VAL A 223 0.46 -22.50 1.85
CA VAL A 223 -0.17 -22.31 3.16
C VAL A 223 -1.48 -21.52 3.03
N GLU A 224 -1.47 -20.44 2.28
CA GLU A 224 -2.68 -19.64 2.04
C GLU A 224 -3.73 -20.44 1.26
N GLY A 225 -3.31 -21.22 0.27
CA GLY A 225 -4.20 -22.12 -0.47
C GLY A 225 -4.88 -23.15 0.43
N ALA A 226 -4.12 -23.76 1.37
CA ALA A 226 -4.68 -24.67 2.36
C ALA A 226 -5.67 -23.96 3.30
N ARG A 227 -5.35 -22.76 3.76
CA ARG A 227 -6.24 -21.93 4.60
C ARG A 227 -7.55 -21.60 3.88
N LEU A 228 -7.47 -21.20 2.62
CA LEU A 228 -8.66 -20.86 1.82
C LEU A 228 -9.56 -22.06 1.59
N ARG A 229 -8.99 -23.26 1.33
CA ARG A 229 -9.76 -24.50 1.24
C ARG A 229 -10.49 -24.84 2.52
N ALA A 230 -9.84 -24.72 3.66
CA ALA A 230 -10.48 -24.97 4.95
C ALA A 230 -11.63 -23.98 5.22
N VAL A 231 -11.50 -22.73 4.79
CA VAL A 231 -12.60 -21.74 4.87
C VAL A 231 -13.74 -22.11 3.94
N GLU A 232 -13.44 -22.51 2.72
CA GLU A 232 -14.44 -22.95 1.72
C GLU A 232 -15.23 -24.16 2.22
N GLU A 233 -14.59 -25.18 2.74
CA GLU A 233 -15.22 -26.36 3.34
C GLU A 233 -16.16 -25.97 4.48
N ARG A 234 -15.70 -25.14 5.40
CA ARG A 234 -16.54 -24.63 6.51
C ARG A 234 -17.77 -23.88 6.03
N LEU A 235 -17.61 -22.98 5.06
CA LEU A 235 -18.74 -22.23 4.49
C LEU A 235 -19.72 -23.13 3.75
N HIS A 236 -19.25 -24.18 3.08
CA HIS A 236 -20.13 -25.20 2.47
C HIS A 236 -20.92 -25.97 3.53
N ASP A 237 -20.30 -26.33 4.65
CA ASP A 237 -20.99 -27.02 5.73
C ASP A 237 -22.05 -26.12 6.39
N GLU A 238 -21.72 -24.88 6.72
CA GLU A 238 -22.65 -23.89 7.23
C GLU A 238 -23.83 -23.66 6.27
N LEU A 239 -23.54 -23.56 4.96
CA LEU A 239 -24.58 -23.40 3.94
C LEU A 239 -25.49 -24.62 3.86
N ARG A 240 -24.95 -25.85 4.04
CA ARG A 240 -25.72 -27.07 4.07
C ARG A 240 -26.64 -27.11 5.29
N GLU A 241 -26.12 -26.79 6.47
CA GLU A 241 -26.91 -26.72 7.71
C GLU A 241 -28.06 -25.73 7.60
N VAL A 242 -27.80 -24.52 7.13
CA VAL A 242 -28.81 -23.48 6.95
C VAL A 242 -29.90 -23.92 5.94
N ARG A 243 -29.48 -24.61 4.85
CA ARG A 243 -30.44 -25.14 3.89
C ARG A 243 -31.34 -26.23 4.52
N GLU A 244 -30.79 -27.15 5.29
CA GLU A 244 -31.53 -28.19 6.00
C GLU A 244 -32.47 -27.60 7.04
N GLU A 245 -32.06 -26.57 7.77
CA GLU A 245 -32.95 -25.85 8.71
C GLU A 245 -34.09 -25.15 7.95
N LEU A 246 -33.80 -24.51 6.85
CA LEU A 246 -34.82 -23.87 6.02
C LEU A 246 -35.83 -24.88 5.49
N ASP A 247 -35.38 -26.05 5.03
CA ASP A 247 -36.24 -27.12 4.51
C ASP A 247 -37.07 -27.74 5.63
N ARG A 248 -36.49 -27.93 6.84
CA ARG A 248 -37.24 -28.35 8.02
C ARG A 248 -38.33 -27.32 8.40
N ALA A 249 -38.00 -26.04 8.41
CA ALA A 249 -38.93 -24.97 8.65
C ALA A 249 -40.05 -24.92 7.61
N ARG A 250 -39.73 -25.12 6.35
CA ARG A 250 -40.70 -25.18 5.22
C ARG A 250 -41.58 -26.44 5.24
N ALA A 251 -41.06 -27.53 5.76
CA ALA A 251 -41.81 -28.79 5.90
C ALA A 251 -42.86 -28.77 7.01
N THR A 252 -42.79 -27.83 7.96
CA THR A 252 -43.76 -27.74 9.05
C THR A 252 -45.17 -27.52 8.52
N THR A 253 -46.16 -28.16 9.17
CA THR A 253 -47.58 -28.08 8.80
C THR A 253 -48.07 -26.63 8.78
N VAL A 254 -47.60 -25.84 9.74
CA VAL A 254 -47.93 -24.41 9.88
C VAL A 254 -47.41 -23.61 8.68
N TYR A 255 -46.17 -23.85 8.25
CA TYR A 255 -45.63 -23.16 7.08
C TYR A 255 -46.38 -23.53 5.80
N ARG A 256 -46.66 -24.83 5.59
CA ARG A 256 -47.41 -25.31 4.43
C ARG A 256 -48.83 -24.75 4.40
N ALA A 257 -49.54 -24.75 5.54
CA ALA A 257 -50.85 -24.14 5.65
C ALA A 257 -50.83 -22.63 5.37
N ARG A 258 -49.87 -21.91 5.96
CA ARG A 258 -49.71 -20.47 5.74
C ARG A 258 -49.40 -20.16 4.28
N ARG A 259 -48.48 -20.91 3.65
CA ARG A 259 -48.14 -20.74 2.24
C ARG A 259 -49.34 -20.99 1.34
N LYS A 260 -50.12 -22.02 1.60
CA LYS A 260 -51.35 -22.33 0.86
C LYS A 260 -52.38 -21.20 0.98
N VAL A 261 -52.58 -20.64 2.17
CA VAL A 261 -53.44 -19.46 2.39
C VAL A 261 -52.94 -18.24 1.63
N VAL A 262 -51.62 -17.93 1.72
CA VAL A 262 -51.02 -16.81 1.00
C VAL A 262 -51.19 -16.95 -0.50
N THR A 263 -50.87 -18.13 -1.06
CA THR A 263 -50.99 -18.39 -2.51
C THR A 263 -52.44 -18.31 -2.98
N THR A 264 -53.40 -18.80 -2.16
CA THR A 264 -54.82 -18.68 -2.50
C THR A 264 -55.29 -17.22 -2.49
N LEU A 265 -54.84 -16.43 -1.53
CA LEU A 265 -55.18 -14.99 -1.44
C LEU A 265 -54.52 -14.19 -2.55
N GLU A 266 -53.27 -14.50 -2.96
CA GLU A 266 -52.57 -13.87 -4.08
C GLU A 266 -53.28 -14.14 -5.41
N GLY A 267 -53.98 -15.27 -5.55
CA GLY A 267 -54.72 -15.64 -6.75
C GLY A 267 -55.99 -14.81 -7.01
N SER A 268 -56.45 -14.02 -6.04
CA SER A 268 -57.68 -13.21 -6.18
C SER A 268 -57.40 -11.70 -5.96
N PRO A 269 -58.11 -10.78 -6.67
CA PRO A 269 -57.94 -9.33 -6.48
C PRO A 269 -58.27 -8.88 -5.02
N ALA A 270 -59.31 -9.41 -4.39
CA ALA A 270 -59.68 -9.13 -3.02
C ALA A 270 -58.68 -9.66 -1.98
N GLY A 271 -58.11 -10.86 -2.25
CA GLY A 271 -57.09 -11.46 -1.40
C GLY A 271 -55.76 -10.69 -1.42
N ARG A 272 -55.33 -10.15 -2.55
CA ARG A 272 -54.15 -9.28 -2.65
C ARG A 272 -54.28 -8.03 -1.79
N GLY A 273 -55.47 -7.37 -1.83
CA GLY A 273 -55.74 -6.20 -0.98
C GLY A 273 -55.66 -6.52 0.52
N SER A 274 -56.18 -7.67 0.95
CA SER A 274 -56.12 -8.13 2.35
C SER A 274 -54.69 -8.48 2.79
N LEU A 275 -53.89 -9.08 1.94
CA LEU A 275 -52.49 -9.37 2.20
C LEU A 275 -51.64 -8.09 2.33
N ASP A 276 -51.87 -7.09 1.50
CA ASP A 276 -51.16 -5.82 1.57
C ASP A 276 -51.55 -5.03 2.84
N ALA A 277 -52.81 -5.07 3.27
CA ALA A 277 -53.23 -4.50 4.53
C ALA A 277 -52.54 -5.18 5.71
N TYR A 278 -52.48 -6.53 5.72
CA TYR A 278 -51.79 -7.30 6.76
C TYR A 278 -50.28 -7.01 6.82
N ARG A 279 -49.60 -6.95 5.68
CA ARG A 279 -48.15 -6.61 5.59
C ARG A 279 -47.87 -5.21 6.15
N ARG A 280 -48.73 -4.21 5.83
CA ARG A 280 -48.62 -2.85 6.37
C ARG A 280 -48.81 -2.78 7.90
N LEU A 281 -49.75 -3.56 8.44
CA LEU A 281 -49.99 -3.63 9.89
C LEU A 281 -48.80 -4.27 10.63
N ARG A 282 -48.19 -5.29 10.06
CA ARG A 282 -47.04 -5.99 10.65
C ARG A 282 -45.70 -5.22 10.51
N GLY A 283 -45.50 -4.47 9.44
CA GLY A 283 -44.32 -3.59 9.24
C GLY A 283 -44.33 -2.32 10.12
N ARG A 284 -45.40 -2.04 10.86
CA ARG A 284 -45.51 -0.93 11.82
C ARG A 284 -45.14 -1.31 13.26
N LYS A 285 -44.81 -2.58 13.54
CA LYS A 285 -44.47 -3.11 14.86
C LYS A 285 -43.05 -3.63 14.98
N GLY A 286 -42.14 -3.26 14.01
CA GLY A 286 -40.70 -3.55 14.03
C GLY A 286 -39.87 -2.28 14.12
#